data_457d72cef67c51ec3ea26da431c33909
#
_entry.id   457d72cef67c51ec3ea26da431c33909
#
_cell.length_a   1.000
_cell.length_b   1.000
_cell.length_c   1.000
_cell.angle_alpha   90.00
_cell.angle_beta   90.00
_cell.angle_gamma   90.00
#
_symmetry.space_group_name_H-M   'P 1'
#
loop_
_entity.id
_entity.type
_entity.pdbx_description
1 polymer ?
#
loop_
_entity_poly.entity_id
_entity_poly.type
_entity_poly.pdbx_seq_one_letter_code
_entity_poly.pdbx_strand_id
1 'polypeptide(L)'
;SLGYIPQVKTLDRSFPGHAIELVVTGIRRSWPWRINATDRAAALAAMEKTGVTRVADRPIAKLSGGELQRVYLARALVRNPKLLVLDEPGAGMDLAGEAEMYHILEHYRRDHGATVLMITHDWEGARTHASHVLLMDRGLAAFGPPAEVAREERLLQVFGYAGHKAASHGTARDE
;
A
#
# COMPACT_ATOMS: atom_id res chain seq x y z
N SER A 1 6.10 13.80 -10.85
CA SER A 1 6.66 13.34 -9.56
C SER A 1 6.33 11.86 -9.34
N LEU A 2 7.17 11.18 -8.58
CA LEU A 2 7.06 9.76 -8.23
C LEU A 2 6.73 9.65 -6.74
N GLY A 3 5.72 8.83 -6.37
CA GLY A 3 5.47 8.35 -5.03
C GLY A 3 5.91 6.88 -4.92
N TYR A 4 6.56 6.52 -3.81
CA TYR A 4 7.03 5.15 -3.59
C TYR A 4 6.70 4.68 -2.17
N ILE A 5 6.13 3.49 -2.09
CA ILE A 5 5.95 2.76 -0.84
C ILE A 5 6.78 1.49 -0.90
N PRO A 6 7.84 1.38 -0.09
CA PRO A 6 8.61 0.14 0.03
C PRO A 6 7.85 -0.90 0.86
N GLN A 7 8.22 -2.16 0.71
CA GLN A 7 7.81 -3.22 1.63
C GLN A 7 8.27 -2.87 3.07
N VAL A 8 7.30 -2.63 3.97
CA VAL A 8 7.50 -1.97 5.29
C VAL A 8 8.24 -2.83 6.33
N LYS A 9 9.09 -3.76 5.95
CA LYS A 9 9.90 -4.53 6.92
C LYS A 9 11.08 -3.75 7.53
N THR A 10 11.36 -2.53 7.06
CA THR A 10 12.63 -1.83 7.34
C THR A 10 12.55 -0.61 8.26
N LEU A 11 11.34 -0.18 8.69
CA LEU A 11 11.31 0.90 9.68
C LEU A 11 11.55 0.32 11.06
N ASP A 12 12.66 0.73 11.67
CA ASP A 12 12.90 0.49 13.08
C ASP A 12 11.80 1.22 13.90
N ARG A 13 10.91 0.43 14.51
CA ARG A 13 9.82 0.97 15.33
C ARG A 13 10.32 1.72 16.57
N SER A 14 11.60 1.60 16.91
CA SER A 14 12.24 2.37 17.97
C SER A 14 12.53 3.83 17.57
N PHE A 15 12.36 4.19 16.30
CA PHE A 15 12.61 5.54 15.82
C PHE A 15 11.69 6.55 16.53
N PRO A 16 12.24 7.60 17.19
CA PRO A 16 11.49 8.50 18.07
C PRO A 16 10.71 9.58 17.31
N GLY A 17 10.15 9.27 16.15
CA GLY A 17 9.43 10.22 15.31
C GLY A 17 7.91 10.07 15.42
N HIS A 18 7.19 11.12 15.02
CA HIS A 18 5.74 11.15 14.93
C HIS A 18 5.25 10.84 13.51
N ALA A 19 4.00 10.37 13.38
CA ALA A 19 3.41 10.03 12.09
C ALA A 19 3.47 11.17 11.06
N ILE A 20 3.15 12.40 11.48
CA ILE A 20 3.19 13.57 10.59
C ILE A 20 4.59 13.90 10.10
N GLU A 21 5.63 13.68 10.92
CA GLU A 21 7.01 13.90 10.53
C GLU A 21 7.42 12.93 9.41
N LEU A 22 6.97 11.66 9.52
CA LEU A 22 7.18 10.67 8.47
C LEU A 22 6.51 11.11 7.16
N VAL A 23 5.28 11.65 7.20
CA VAL A 23 4.60 12.15 5.99
C VAL A 23 5.35 13.32 5.38
N VAL A 24 5.86 14.26 6.21
CA VAL A 24 6.66 15.41 5.75
C VAL A 24 7.96 14.98 5.06
N THR A 25 8.54 13.82 5.37
CA THR A 25 9.69 13.30 4.61
C THR A 25 9.36 13.03 3.13
N GLY A 26 8.09 12.88 2.78
CA GLY A 26 7.63 12.82 1.39
C GLY A 26 7.76 14.15 0.65
N ILE A 27 7.71 15.28 1.36
CA ILE A 27 7.93 16.62 0.82
C ILE A 27 9.43 16.93 0.80
N ARG A 28 10.11 16.64 1.91
CA ARG A 28 11.54 16.88 2.12
C ARG A 28 12.29 15.56 2.02
N ARG A 29 13.53 15.61 1.50
CA ARG A 29 14.36 14.39 1.38
C ARG A 29 15.03 13.96 2.68
N SER A 30 14.83 14.70 3.77
CA SER A 30 15.43 14.45 5.09
C SER A 30 14.37 14.54 6.17
N TRP A 31 14.66 13.96 7.34
CA TRP A 31 13.81 14.09 8.52
C TRP A 31 13.73 15.55 8.97
N PRO A 32 12.52 16.11 9.23
CA PRO A 32 12.37 17.51 9.56
C PRO A 32 12.74 17.80 11.03
N TRP A 33 13.66 18.68 11.29
CA TRP A 33 13.93 19.21 12.63
C TRP A 33 12.79 20.12 13.13
N ARG A 34 12.12 20.80 12.20
CA ARG A 34 10.94 21.63 12.44
C ARG A 34 10.02 21.53 11.23
N ILE A 35 8.73 21.38 11.51
CA ILE A 35 7.68 21.37 10.48
C ILE A 35 7.11 22.79 10.43
N ASN A 36 7.19 23.45 9.27
CA ASN A 36 6.53 24.74 9.04
C ASN A 36 5.02 24.53 8.79
N ALA A 37 4.25 25.62 8.85
CA ALA A 37 2.80 25.57 8.71
C ALA A 37 2.34 25.00 7.35
N THR A 38 3.06 25.33 6.27
CA THR A 38 2.75 24.85 4.91
C THR A 38 2.96 23.35 4.78
N ASP A 39 4.09 22.81 5.24
CA ASP A 39 4.37 21.37 5.20
C ASP A 39 3.39 20.60 6.11
N ARG A 40 3.05 21.17 7.28
CA ARG A 40 2.07 20.57 8.19
C ARG A 40 0.70 20.48 7.52
N ALA A 41 0.24 21.55 6.88
CA ALA A 41 -1.04 21.57 6.18
C ALA A 41 -1.07 20.54 5.04
N ALA A 42 -0.01 20.47 4.22
CA ALA A 42 0.11 19.49 3.15
C ALA A 42 0.12 18.04 3.68
N ALA A 43 0.85 17.80 4.76
CA ALA A 43 0.90 16.48 5.40
C ALA A 43 -0.47 16.07 5.96
N LEU A 44 -1.17 16.97 6.66
CA LEU A 44 -2.51 16.70 7.20
C LEU A 44 -3.53 16.42 6.07
N ALA A 45 -3.49 17.18 4.98
CA ALA A 45 -4.35 16.93 3.81
C ALA A 45 -4.08 15.56 3.16
N ALA A 46 -2.82 15.12 3.13
CA ALA A 46 -2.49 13.76 2.66
C ALA A 46 -2.95 12.67 3.65
N MET A 47 -2.82 12.92 4.96
CA MET A 47 -3.30 12.01 6.00
C MET A 47 -4.83 11.90 6.04
N GLU A 48 -5.55 12.96 5.69
CA GLU A 48 -6.99 12.95 5.55
C GLU A 48 -7.43 12.02 4.41
N LYS A 49 -6.78 12.11 3.25
CA LYS A 49 -7.03 11.20 2.11
C LYS A 49 -6.85 9.73 2.45
N THR A 50 -6.01 9.41 3.43
CA THR A 50 -5.72 8.04 3.86
C THR A 50 -6.36 7.65 5.19
N GLY A 51 -7.23 8.52 5.75
CA GLY A 51 -8.00 8.23 6.96
C GLY A 51 -7.18 8.15 8.25
N VAL A 52 -5.99 8.78 8.31
CA VAL A 52 -5.07 8.68 9.47
C VAL A 52 -4.75 10.01 10.14
N THR A 53 -5.52 11.05 9.90
CA THR A 53 -5.31 12.36 10.53
C THR A 53 -5.29 12.28 12.06
N ARG A 54 -6.12 11.41 12.66
CA ARG A 54 -6.22 11.19 14.11
C ARG A 54 -4.91 10.74 14.76
N VAL A 55 -3.98 10.18 14.01
CA VAL A 55 -2.69 9.69 14.52
C VAL A 55 -1.51 10.60 14.17
N ALA A 56 -1.77 11.81 13.63
CA ALA A 56 -0.73 12.71 13.15
C ALA A 56 0.39 12.97 14.17
N ASP A 57 0.02 13.25 15.41
CA ASP A 57 0.95 13.55 16.48
C ASP A 57 1.28 12.33 17.37
N ARG A 58 0.93 11.09 16.90
CA ARG A 58 1.26 9.85 17.60
C ARG A 58 2.65 9.37 17.23
N PRO A 59 3.47 8.91 18.20
CA PRO A 59 4.75 8.25 17.91
C PRO A 59 4.57 7.06 16.96
N ILE A 60 5.45 6.92 15.98
CA ILE A 60 5.43 5.83 14.99
C ILE A 60 5.44 4.45 15.67
N ALA A 61 6.20 4.32 16.75
CA ALA A 61 6.27 3.10 17.54
C ALA A 61 4.91 2.61 18.08
N LYS A 62 3.95 3.53 18.25
CA LYS A 62 2.61 3.26 18.82
C LYS A 62 1.53 3.06 17.76
N LEU A 63 1.88 3.07 16.48
CA LEU A 63 0.94 2.83 15.39
C LEU A 63 0.70 1.32 15.20
N SER A 64 -0.56 0.95 14.92
CA SER A 64 -0.86 -0.38 14.40
C SER A 64 -0.21 -0.59 13.01
N GLY A 65 -0.13 -1.84 12.54
CA GLY A 65 0.40 -2.14 11.20
C GLY A 65 -0.36 -1.39 10.11
N GLY A 66 -1.69 -1.43 10.14
CA GLY A 66 -2.54 -0.74 9.17
C GLY A 66 -2.46 0.79 9.27
N GLU A 67 -2.38 1.37 10.49
CA GLU A 67 -2.16 2.81 10.67
C GLU A 67 -0.83 3.25 10.07
N LEU A 68 0.24 2.50 10.32
CA LEU A 68 1.56 2.79 9.76
C LEU A 68 1.56 2.72 8.24
N GLN A 69 0.92 1.69 7.67
CA GLN A 69 0.83 1.52 6.22
C GLN A 69 0.08 2.69 5.55
N ARG A 70 -1.01 3.16 6.15
CA ARG A 70 -1.74 4.34 5.68
C ARG A 70 -0.95 5.64 5.84
N VAL A 71 -0.11 5.74 6.85
CA VAL A 71 0.84 6.87 7.01
C VAL A 71 1.89 6.84 5.90
N TYR A 72 2.40 5.65 5.50
CA TYR A 72 3.28 5.52 4.33
C TYR A 72 2.57 5.89 3.03
N LEU A 73 1.30 5.52 2.90
CA LEU A 73 0.50 5.92 1.75
C LEU A 73 0.34 7.45 1.71
N ALA A 74 0.01 8.10 2.83
CA ALA A 74 -0.05 9.56 2.93
C ALA A 74 1.29 10.22 2.53
N ARG A 75 2.41 9.66 2.99
CA ARG A 75 3.76 10.10 2.62
C ARG A 75 4.00 10.01 1.11
N ALA A 76 3.57 8.95 0.47
CA ALA A 76 3.71 8.78 -0.98
C ALA A 76 2.83 9.76 -1.76
N LEU A 77 1.64 10.08 -1.24
CA LEU A 77 0.64 10.94 -1.88
C LEU A 77 0.86 12.43 -1.67
N VAL A 78 1.62 12.86 -0.65
CA VAL A 78 1.71 14.26 -0.19
C VAL A 78 2.14 15.26 -1.27
N ARG A 79 2.86 14.83 -2.32
CA ARG A 79 3.28 15.65 -3.46
C ARG A 79 2.40 15.48 -4.70
N ASN A 80 1.25 14.85 -4.57
CA ASN A 80 0.34 14.51 -5.67
C ASN A 80 1.10 13.90 -6.88
N PRO A 81 1.76 12.73 -6.71
CA PRO A 81 2.55 12.11 -7.77
C PRO A 81 1.69 11.66 -8.94
N LYS A 82 2.26 11.69 -10.15
CA LYS A 82 1.63 11.14 -11.35
C LYS A 82 1.92 9.64 -11.55
N LEU A 83 2.91 9.13 -10.86
CA LEU A 83 3.25 7.70 -10.80
C LEU A 83 3.41 7.28 -9.35
N LEU A 84 2.65 6.26 -8.94
CA LEU A 84 2.80 5.58 -7.66
C LEU A 84 3.39 4.20 -7.91
N VAL A 85 4.44 3.86 -7.18
CA VAL A 85 5.01 2.52 -7.13
C VAL A 85 4.85 1.98 -5.73
N LEU A 86 4.16 0.85 -5.58
CA LEU A 86 3.77 0.26 -4.31
C LEU A 86 4.31 -1.17 -4.26
N ASP A 87 5.07 -1.49 -3.21
CA ASP A 87 5.62 -2.81 -2.99
C ASP A 87 4.93 -3.45 -1.78
N GLU A 88 4.06 -4.46 -2.04
CA GLU A 88 3.25 -5.16 -1.03
C GLU A 88 2.51 -4.22 -0.07
N PRO A 89 1.75 -3.23 -0.57
CA PRO A 89 1.19 -2.18 0.28
C PRO A 89 0.11 -2.67 1.25
N GLY A 90 -0.50 -3.85 1.02
CA GLY A 90 -1.48 -4.49 1.90
C GLY A 90 -0.85 -5.36 3.00
N ALA A 91 0.47 -5.56 3.01
CA ALA A 91 1.12 -6.46 3.95
C ALA A 91 0.88 -6.04 5.41
N GLY A 92 0.26 -6.92 6.19
CA GLY A 92 -0.06 -6.67 7.60
C GLY A 92 -1.34 -5.89 7.86
N MET A 93 -2.15 -5.66 6.83
CA MET A 93 -3.54 -5.20 6.96
C MET A 93 -4.50 -6.38 7.10
N ASP A 94 -5.66 -6.13 7.69
CA ASP A 94 -6.81 -7.02 7.58
C ASP A 94 -7.55 -6.78 6.25
N LEU A 95 -8.50 -7.65 5.93
CA LEU A 95 -9.26 -7.58 4.67
C LEU A 95 -9.97 -6.22 4.48
N ALA A 96 -10.50 -5.65 5.56
CA ALA A 96 -11.16 -4.35 5.50
C ALA A 96 -10.15 -3.22 5.20
N GLY A 97 -8.97 -3.27 5.80
CA GLY A 97 -7.88 -2.33 5.55
C GLY A 97 -7.33 -2.41 4.13
N GLU A 98 -7.19 -3.63 3.58
CA GLU A 98 -6.80 -3.85 2.18
C GLU A 98 -7.85 -3.25 1.21
N ALA A 99 -9.12 -3.55 1.42
CA ALA A 99 -10.21 -3.01 0.60
C ALA A 99 -10.22 -1.48 0.61
N GLU A 100 -10.09 -0.87 1.78
CA GLU A 100 -10.04 0.60 1.90
C GLU A 100 -8.81 1.18 1.20
N MET A 101 -7.66 0.53 1.26
CA MET A 101 -6.46 0.94 0.52
C MET A 101 -6.70 0.93 -0.99
N TYR A 102 -7.33 -0.11 -1.54
CA TYR A 102 -7.68 -0.14 -2.96
C TYR A 102 -8.62 1.00 -3.33
N HIS A 103 -9.63 1.29 -2.51
CA HIS A 103 -10.54 2.43 -2.73
C HIS A 103 -9.80 3.76 -2.74
N ILE A 104 -8.86 3.99 -1.81
CA ILE A 104 -8.04 5.21 -1.78
C ILE A 104 -7.23 5.34 -3.08
N LEU A 105 -6.61 4.26 -3.54
CA LEU A 105 -5.80 4.26 -4.76
C LEU A 105 -6.64 4.49 -6.01
N GLU A 106 -7.83 3.91 -6.11
CA GLU A 106 -8.75 4.13 -7.22
C GLU A 106 -9.24 5.58 -7.28
N HIS A 107 -9.65 6.15 -6.14
CA HIS A 107 -10.03 7.56 -6.06
C HIS A 107 -8.87 8.46 -6.46
N TYR A 108 -7.69 8.20 -5.92
CA TYR A 108 -6.50 8.97 -6.25
C TYR A 108 -6.18 8.92 -7.75
N ARG A 109 -6.21 7.73 -8.35
CA ARG A 109 -5.99 7.53 -9.79
C ARG A 109 -6.98 8.33 -10.63
N ARG A 110 -8.26 8.26 -10.28
CA ARG A 110 -9.35 8.97 -10.99
C ARG A 110 -9.21 10.49 -10.88
N ASP A 111 -9.00 10.99 -9.67
CA ASP A 111 -9.02 12.42 -9.39
C ASP A 111 -7.76 13.14 -9.88
N HIS A 112 -6.62 12.43 -9.95
CA HIS A 112 -5.33 13.04 -10.31
C HIS A 112 -4.79 12.57 -11.67
N GLY A 113 -5.47 11.64 -12.36
CA GLY A 113 -4.98 11.01 -13.59
C GLY A 113 -3.63 10.32 -13.37
N ALA A 114 -3.44 9.72 -12.19
CA ALA A 114 -2.20 9.07 -11.83
C ALA A 114 -2.14 7.64 -12.35
N THR A 115 -0.93 7.13 -12.60
CA THR A 115 -0.65 5.72 -12.84
C THR A 115 -0.24 5.05 -11.53
N VAL A 116 -0.78 3.87 -11.24
CA VAL A 116 -0.41 3.05 -10.09
C VAL A 116 0.22 1.77 -10.59
N LEU A 117 1.45 1.51 -10.18
CA LEU A 117 2.15 0.25 -10.36
C LEU A 117 2.27 -0.42 -8.99
N MET A 118 1.67 -1.59 -8.83
CA MET A 118 1.66 -2.33 -7.57
C MET A 118 2.30 -3.69 -7.76
N ILE A 119 3.20 -4.04 -6.86
CA ILE A 119 3.71 -5.41 -6.68
C ILE A 119 2.91 -6.02 -5.55
N THR A 120 2.27 -7.15 -5.80
CA THR A 120 1.46 -7.84 -4.79
C THR A 120 1.33 -9.33 -5.10
N HIS A 121 1.07 -10.12 -4.06
CA HIS A 121 0.65 -11.51 -4.17
C HIS A 121 -0.87 -11.68 -3.99
N ASP A 122 -1.62 -10.58 -3.84
CA ASP A 122 -3.07 -10.58 -3.79
C ASP A 122 -3.67 -10.65 -5.21
N TRP A 123 -3.93 -11.88 -5.66
CA TRP A 123 -4.48 -12.15 -6.99
C TRP A 123 -5.91 -11.65 -7.17
N GLU A 124 -6.69 -11.66 -6.10
CA GLU A 124 -8.08 -11.23 -6.14
C GLU A 124 -8.19 -9.71 -6.26
N GLY A 125 -7.40 -8.98 -5.47
CA GLY A 125 -7.25 -7.55 -5.61
C GLY A 125 -6.72 -7.15 -6.99
N ALA A 126 -5.72 -7.86 -7.51
CA ALA A 126 -5.20 -7.63 -8.86
C ALA A 126 -6.27 -7.85 -9.94
N ARG A 127 -7.10 -8.91 -9.83
CA ARG A 127 -8.20 -9.18 -10.77
C ARG A 127 -9.29 -8.14 -10.74
N THR A 128 -9.58 -7.59 -9.56
CA THR A 128 -10.69 -6.66 -9.34
C THR A 128 -10.32 -5.22 -9.70
N HIS A 129 -9.10 -4.81 -9.36
CA HIS A 129 -8.72 -3.38 -9.37
C HIS A 129 -7.71 -3.01 -10.46
N ALA A 130 -6.94 -3.98 -11.01
CA ALA A 130 -5.95 -3.67 -12.02
C ALA A 130 -6.56 -3.55 -13.42
N SER A 131 -6.06 -2.60 -14.22
CA SER A 131 -6.35 -2.54 -15.66
C SER A 131 -5.52 -3.54 -16.46
N HIS A 132 -4.28 -3.80 -16.02
CA HIS A 132 -3.35 -4.76 -16.59
C HIS A 132 -2.58 -5.48 -15.50
N VAL A 133 -2.22 -6.73 -15.75
CA VAL A 133 -1.41 -7.55 -14.86
C VAL A 133 -0.13 -7.94 -15.60
N LEU A 134 0.98 -7.79 -14.91
CA LEU A 134 2.29 -8.28 -15.32
C LEU A 134 2.64 -9.49 -14.44
N LEU A 135 2.71 -10.67 -15.03
CA LEU A 135 3.07 -11.90 -14.33
C LEU A 135 4.54 -12.19 -14.53
N MET A 136 5.28 -12.34 -13.44
CA MET A 136 6.73 -12.56 -13.45
C MET A 136 7.10 -13.83 -12.68
N ASP A 137 7.90 -14.68 -13.34
CA ASP A 137 8.64 -15.79 -12.71
C ASP A 137 10.03 -15.85 -13.34
N ARG A 138 11.06 -15.32 -12.66
CA ARG A 138 12.43 -15.15 -13.18
C ARG A 138 12.54 -14.37 -14.49
N GLY A 139 11.41 -14.06 -15.11
CA GLY A 139 11.26 -13.31 -16.36
C GLY A 139 9.79 -12.97 -16.57
N LEU A 140 9.47 -12.31 -17.67
CA LEU A 140 8.11 -12.00 -18.05
C LEU A 140 7.39 -13.29 -18.49
N ALA A 141 6.40 -13.72 -17.68
CA ALA A 141 5.57 -14.88 -18.01
C ALA A 141 4.32 -14.49 -18.81
N ALA A 142 3.68 -13.37 -18.45
CA ALA A 142 2.54 -12.83 -19.20
C ALA A 142 2.32 -11.35 -18.90
N PHE A 143 1.66 -10.64 -19.82
CA PHE A 143 1.21 -9.26 -19.65
C PHE A 143 -0.11 -9.06 -20.40
N GLY A 144 -1.09 -8.40 -19.76
CA GLY A 144 -2.37 -8.10 -20.38
C GLY A 144 -3.49 -7.83 -19.36
N PRO A 145 -4.74 -7.80 -19.84
CA PRO A 145 -5.89 -7.65 -18.96
C PRO A 145 -5.97 -8.78 -17.92
N PRO A 146 -6.47 -8.49 -16.68
CA PRO A 146 -6.58 -9.49 -15.63
C PRO A 146 -7.33 -10.76 -16.04
N ALA A 147 -8.41 -10.62 -16.81
CA ALA A 147 -9.22 -11.75 -17.30
C ALA A 147 -8.45 -12.76 -18.17
N GLU A 148 -7.36 -12.32 -18.78
CA GLU A 148 -6.52 -13.18 -19.63
C GLU A 148 -5.30 -13.72 -18.88
N VAL A 149 -4.69 -12.88 -18.02
CA VAL A 149 -3.41 -13.17 -17.39
C VAL A 149 -3.57 -13.83 -16.03
N ALA A 150 -4.52 -13.37 -15.20
CA ALA A 150 -4.72 -13.85 -13.84
C ALA A 150 -5.71 -15.02 -13.76
N ARG A 151 -5.74 -15.90 -14.76
CA ARG A 151 -6.53 -17.15 -14.72
C ARG A 151 -5.85 -18.17 -13.81
N GLU A 152 -6.65 -18.90 -13.05
CA GLU A 152 -6.16 -19.92 -12.12
C GLU A 152 -5.24 -20.94 -12.79
N GLU A 153 -5.62 -21.41 -13.97
CA GLU A 153 -4.83 -22.37 -14.77
C GLU A 153 -3.43 -21.83 -15.11
N ARG A 154 -3.33 -20.53 -15.45
CA ARG A 154 -2.06 -19.88 -15.76
C ARG A 154 -1.21 -19.64 -14.52
N LEU A 155 -1.85 -19.27 -13.41
CA LEU A 155 -1.16 -19.11 -12.12
C LEU A 155 -0.59 -20.46 -11.65
N LEU A 156 -1.35 -21.55 -11.82
CA LEU A 156 -0.87 -22.90 -11.57
C LEU A 156 0.32 -23.29 -12.45
N GLN A 157 0.27 -22.95 -13.74
CA GLN A 157 1.38 -23.25 -14.67
C GLN A 157 2.66 -22.48 -14.31
N VAL A 158 2.53 -21.21 -13.92
CA VAL A 158 3.68 -20.35 -13.65
C VAL A 158 4.28 -20.58 -12.27
N PHE A 159 3.44 -20.73 -11.24
CA PHE A 159 3.90 -20.81 -9.85
C PHE A 159 3.77 -22.21 -9.24
N GLY A 160 3.19 -23.18 -9.95
CA GLY A 160 2.96 -24.53 -9.42
C GLY A 160 1.96 -24.58 -8.26
N TYR A 161 1.27 -23.48 -7.99
CA TYR A 161 0.40 -23.32 -6.83
C TYR A 161 -0.74 -22.34 -7.14
N ALA A 162 -1.98 -22.81 -7.06
CA ALA A 162 -3.14 -21.93 -6.97
C ALA A 162 -3.14 -21.34 -5.57
N GLY A 163 -2.86 -20.04 -5.49
CA GLY A 163 -2.84 -19.32 -4.22
C GLY A 163 -4.14 -19.49 -3.46
N HIS A 164 -4.18 -20.43 -2.55
CA HIS A 164 -5.29 -20.59 -1.63
C HIS A 164 -5.13 -19.60 -0.48
N LYS A 165 -5.94 -18.55 -0.49
CA LYS A 165 -6.55 -18.09 0.76
C LYS A 165 -7.66 -19.13 1.09
N ALA A 166 -7.29 -20.38 1.36
CA ALA A 166 -8.20 -21.39 1.86
C ALA A 166 -8.00 -21.53 3.35
N ALA A 167 -9.00 -21.02 4.07
CA ALA A 167 -9.48 -21.58 5.32
C ALA A 167 -8.46 -21.80 6.44
N SER A 168 -8.17 -20.76 7.21
CA SER A 168 -8.00 -20.93 8.64
C SER A 168 -9.36 -20.80 9.33
N HIS A 169 -10.28 -21.71 9.05
CA HIS A 169 -11.37 -21.99 9.97
C HIS A 169 -11.00 -23.30 10.66
N GLY A 170 -10.48 -23.13 11.88
CA GLY A 170 -10.23 -24.22 12.79
C GLY A 170 -11.52 -25.03 12.99
N THR A 171 -11.48 -26.29 12.63
CA THR A 171 -12.31 -27.28 13.28
C THR A 171 -11.60 -27.66 14.57
N ALA A 172 -12.11 -27.07 15.67
CA ALA A 172 -12.04 -27.73 16.95
C ALA A 172 -12.74 -29.06 16.76
N ARG A 173 -12.04 -30.16 17.02
CA ARG A 173 -12.65 -31.45 17.34
C ARG A 173 -12.26 -31.81 18.74
N ASP A 174 -13.33 -31.94 19.53
CA ASP A 174 -13.35 -32.62 20.79
C ASP A 174 -12.67 -34.02 20.69
N GLU A 175 -11.80 -34.29 21.65
CA GLU A 175 -11.78 -35.53 22.44
C GLU A 175 -10.90 -35.29 23.67
#